data_0cc188a2c4c3cdfad03d20eef26ba59c
#
_entry.id   0cc188a2c4c3cdfad03d20eef26ba59c
#
_cell.length_a   1.000
_cell.length_b   1.000
_cell.length_c   1.000
_cell.angle_alpha   90.00
_cell.angle_beta   90.00
_cell.angle_gamma   90.00
#
_symmetry.space_group_name_H-M   'P 1'
#
loop_
_entity.id
_entity.type
_entity.pdbx_description
1 polymer ?
#
loop_
_entity_poly.entity_id
_entity_poly.type
_entity_poly.pdbx_seq_one_letter_code
_entity_poly.pdbx_strand_id
1 'polypeptide(L)'
;MRKNALIICSYTCAIGAFGAFFRWLQNQICYDPATGIMAGGAFNVIIPVVIIAAAIAFYTLIKKLFDQGLVPPTKLYDMFHGTTIVYPIAFWVLAAITALGGIITIASVRYDKQAGLYTAIGIMAVLTAIGFPLICTCSKHRYAPGFVSALMTAPVLMCSLWLIASYRQNATIASVSIYAIEILTLCACIAAFFYTSGYAYGRIMPVKSIIATMFAAFM
;
A
#
# COMPACT_ATOMS: atom_id res chain seq x y z
N MET A 1 20.99 -4.85 11.76
CA MET A 1 19.84 -4.14 11.13
C MET A 1 19.87 -4.19 9.60
N ARG A 2 20.92 -3.77 8.91
CA ARG A 2 20.96 -3.69 7.43
C ARG A 2 20.72 -5.03 6.72
N LYS A 3 21.26 -6.15 7.22
CA LYS A 3 21.06 -7.49 6.65
C LYS A 3 19.59 -7.93 6.70
N ASN A 4 18.91 -7.72 7.82
CA ASN A 4 17.50 -8.11 7.99
C ASN A 4 16.55 -7.29 7.11
N ALA A 5 16.81 -5.98 6.95
CA ALA A 5 16.06 -5.13 6.02
C ALA A 5 16.21 -5.59 4.57
N LEU A 6 17.43 -5.96 4.14
CA LEU A 6 17.67 -6.51 2.80
C LEU A 6 16.94 -7.85 2.60
N ILE A 7 16.94 -8.73 3.59
CA ILE A 7 16.21 -10.01 3.53
C ILE A 7 14.70 -9.75 3.36
N ILE A 8 14.12 -8.86 4.16
CA ILE A 8 12.70 -8.50 4.07
C ILE A 8 12.37 -7.95 2.67
N CYS A 9 13.17 -6.99 2.18
CA CYS A 9 12.96 -6.37 0.88
C CYS A 9 13.09 -7.40 -0.26
N SER A 10 14.16 -8.19 -0.29
CA SER A 10 14.38 -9.21 -1.32
C SER A 10 13.27 -10.26 -1.33
N TYR A 11 12.82 -10.69 -0.15
CA TYR A 11 11.75 -11.67 -0.02
C TYR A 11 10.40 -11.11 -0.51
N THR A 12 10.09 -9.86 -0.16
CA THR A 12 8.88 -9.19 -0.64
C THR A 12 8.91 -9.00 -2.16
N CYS A 13 10.05 -8.57 -2.72
CA CYS A 13 10.20 -8.42 -4.17
C CYS A 13 10.08 -9.77 -4.91
N ALA A 14 10.68 -10.83 -4.39
CA ALA A 14 10.61 -12.15 -5.02
C ALA A 14 9.17 -12.70 -5.05
N ILE A 15 8.47 -12.64 -3.91
CA ILE A 15 7.08 -13.08 -3.82
C ILE A 15 6.18 -12.18 -4.65
N GLY A 16 6.41 -10.85 -4.66
CA GLY A 16 5.68 -9.90 -5.48
C GLY A 16 5.82 -10.17 -6.98
N ALA A 17 7.04 -10.42 -7.45
CA ALA A 17 7.30 -10.78 -8.84
C ALA A 17 6.57 -12.10 -9.24
N PHE A 18 6.58 -13.08 -8.34
CA PHE A 18 5.84 -14.33 -8.53
C PHE A 18 4.33 -14.11 -8.61
N GLY A 19 3.75 -13.32 -7.71
CA GLY A 19 2.34 -12.94 -7.73
C GLY A 19 1.95 -12.19 -9.02
N ALA A 20 2.76 -11.22 -9.44
CA ALA A 20 2.56 -10.47 -10.66
C ALA A 20 2.59 -11.36 -11.91
N PHE A 21 3.50 -12.36 -11.94
CA PHE A 21 3.56 -13.34 -13.02
C PHE A 21 2.27 -14.17 -13.13
N PHE A 22 1.74 -14.67 -12.01
CA PHE A 22 0.48 -15.41 -12.02
C PHE A 22 -0.71 -14.54 -12.40
N ARG A 23 -0.71 -13.26 -12.01
CA ARG A 23 -1.75 -12.32 -12.42
C ARG A 23 -1.69 -12.03 -13.92
N TRP A 24 -0.49 -11.86 -14.45
CA TRP A 24 -0.30 -11.69 -15.89
C TRP A 24 -0.79 -12.92 -16.66
N LEU A 25 -0.44 -14.14 -16.21
CA LEU A 25 -0.94 -15.39 -16.81
C LEU A 25 -2.47 -15.48 -16.75
N GLN A 26 -3.08 -15.13 -15.63
CA GLN A 26 -4.54 -15.11 -15.52
C GLN A 26 -5.17 -14.19 -16.55
N ASN A 27 -4.63 -12.98 -16.72
CA ASN A 27 -5.14 -12.02 -17.69
C ASN A 27 -5.00 -12.53 -19.13
N GLN A 28 -3.91 -13.27 -19.46
CA GLN A 28 -3.72 -13.80 -20.80
C GLN A 28 -4.62 -15.01 -21.10
N ILE A 29 -4.90 -15.85 -20.12
CA ILE A 29 -5.60 -17.13 -20.33
C ILE A 29 -7.10 -16.99 -20.07
N CYS A 30 -7.51 -16.21 -19.06
CA CYS A 30 -8.89 -16.16 -18.60
C CYS A 30 -9.67 -14.93 -19.05
N TYR A 31 -9.01 -13.88 -19.56
CA TYR A 31 -9.69 -12.68 -20.02
C TYR A 31 -10.17 -12.85 -21.46
N ASP A 32 -11.47 -12.76 -21.65
CA ASP A 32 -12.09 -12.74 -22.99
C ASP A 32 -12.32 -11.28 -23.41
N PRO A 33 -11.57 -10.78 -24.41
CA PRO A 33 -11.72 -9.39 -24.86
C PRO A 33 -13.06 -9.11 -25.55
N ALA A 34 -13.76 -10.13 -26.04
CA ALA A 34 -15.04 -9.96 -26.73
C ALA A 34 -16.19 -9.71 -25.72
N THR A 35 -16.16 -10.36 -24.57
CA THR A 35 -17.20 -10.23 -23.54
C THR A 35 -16.78 -9.30 -22.40
N GLY A 36 -15.49 -8.97 -22.28
CA GLY A 36 -14.93 -8.22 -21.14
C GLY A 36 -15.01 -8.96 -19.82
N ILE A 37 -15.27 -10.26 -19.82
CA ILE A 37 -15.47 -11.09 -18.63
C ILE A 37 -14.27 -12.01 -18.46
N MET A 38 -13.88 -12.28 -17.21
CA MET A 38 -12.94 -13.34 -16.90
C MET A 38 -13.67 -14.69 -16.90
N ALA A 39 -13.30 -15.54 -17.82
CA ALA A 39 -13.80 -16.92 -17.86
C ALA A 39 -13.42 -17.64 -16.55
N GLY A 40 -14.36 -18.43 -16.03
CA GLY A 40 -14.12 -19.28 -14.88
C GLY A 40 -13.04 -20.32 -15.22
N GLY A 41 -12.02 -20.45 -14.37
CA GLY A 41 -10.93 -21.40 -14.58
C GLY A 41 -10.12 -21.64 -13.32
N ALA A 42 -9.11 -22.51 -13.43
CA ALA A 42 -8.22 -22.87 -12.32
C ALA A 42 -7.57 -21.65 -11.64
N PHE A 43 -7.33 -20.57 -12.40
CA PHE A 43 -6.73 -19.34 -11.87
C PHE A 43 -7.59 -18.62 -10.81
N ASN A 44 -8.92 -18.79 -10.84
CA ASN A 44 -9.81 -18.25 -9.82
C ASN A 44 -9.56 -18.88 -8.43
N VAL A 45 -8.96 -20.08 -8.40
CA VAL A 45 -8.54 -20.74 -7.17
C VAL A 45 -7.06 -20.52 -6.89
N ILE A 46 -6.22 -20.57 -7.92
CA ILE A 46 -4.76 -20.40 -7.78
C ILE A 46 -4.40 -19.06 -7.16
N ILE A 47 -4.99 -17.94 -7.61
CA ILE A 47 -4.63 -16.61 -7.11
C ILE A 47 -4.97 -16.43 -5.63
N PRO A 48 -6.16 -16.73 -5.12
CA PRO A 48 -6.43 -16.69 -3.69
C PRO A 48 -5.47 -17.59 -2.88
N VAL A 49 -5.12 -18.78 -3.38
CA VAL A 49 -4.15 -19.66 -2.72
C VAL A 49 -2.77 -19.02 -2.65
N VAL A 50 -2.30 -18.39 -3.74
CA VAL A 50 -1.01 -17.66 -3.75
C VAL A 50 -1.02 -16.49 -2.76
N ILE A 51 -2.12 -15.74 -2.67
CA ILE A 51 -2.26 -14.63 -1.72
C ILE A 51 -2.19 -15.13 -0.27
N ILE A 52 -2.92 -16.21 0.04
CA ILE A 52 -2.90 -16.81 1.39
C ILE A 52 -1.50 -17.37 1.71
N ALA A 53 -0.88 -18.06 0.77
CA ALA A 53 0.47 -18.60 0.94
C ALA A 53 1.50 -17.46 1.17
N ALA A 54 1.40 -16.35 0.45
CA ALA A 54 2.23 -15.16 0.65
C ALA A 54 2.04 -14.57 2.05
N ALA A 55 0.81 -14.44 2.53
CA ALA A 55 0.50 -13.93 3.86
C ALA A 55 1.12 -14.82 4.96
N ILE A 56 1.00 -16.15 4.82
CA ILE A 56 1.61 -17.11 5.75
C ILE A 56 3.14 -17.03 5.69
N ALA A 57 3.72 -16.92 4.49
CA ALA A 57 5.17 -16.80 4.31
C ALA A 57 5.72 -15.52 4.96
N PHE A 58 5.03 -14.38 4.81
CA PHE A 58 5.43 -13.13 5.47
C PHE A 58 5.32 -13.23 6.99
N TYR A 59 4.25 -13.81 7.50
CA TYR A 59 4.09 -14.02 8.93
C TYR A 59 5.21 -14.90 9.51
N THR A 60 5.51 -16.04 8.87
CA THR A 60 6.54 -16.99 9.33
C THR A 60 7.95 -16.37 9.25
N LEU A 61 8.24 -15.63 8.16
CA LEU A 61 9.52 -14.92 8.01
C LEU A 61 9.71 -13.88 9.13
N ILE A 62 8.72 -13.03 9.37
CA ILE A 62 8.82 -11.98 10.37
C ILE A 62 8.93 -12.58 11.76
N LYS A 63 8.14 -13.60 12.09
CA LYS A 63 8.25 -14.31 13.37
C LYS A 63 9.68 -14.85 13.57
N LYS A 64 10.23 -15.54 12.58
CA LYS A 64 11.60 -16.06 12.64
C LYS A 64 12.66 -14.98 12.84
N LEU A 65 12.52 -13.82 12.16
CA LEU A 65 13.45 -12.70 12.33
C LEU A 65 13.36 -12.08 13.73
N PHE A 66 12.17 -11.99 14.32
CA PHE A 66 11.99 -11.53 15.69
C PHE A 66 12.61 -12.51 16.70
N ASP A 67 12.43 -13.81 16.50
CA ASP A 67 13.06 -14.85 17.34
C ASP A 67 14.59 -14.83 17.24
N GLN A 68 15.14 -14.35 16.11
CA GLN A 68 16.58 -14.13 15.88
C GLN A 68 17.10 -12.78 16.45
N GLY A 69 16.28 -12.04 17.18
CA GLY A 69 16.68 -10.78 17.83
C GLY A 69 16.53 -9.53 16.96
N LEU A 70 15.63 -9.53 15.97
CA LEU A 70 15.27 -8.30 15.27
C LEU A 70 14.68 -7.30 16.27
N VAL A 71 15.36 -6.18 16.48
CA VAL A 71 14.87 -5.08 17.30
C VAL A 71 14.02 -4.16 16.42
N PRO A 72 12.70 -4.10 16.65
CA PRO A 72 11.83 -3.21 15.89
C PRO A 72 12.04 -1.75 16.28
N PRO A 73 11.75 -0.80 15.37
CA PRO A 73 11.74 0.61 15.72
C PRO A 73 10.68 0.87 16.79
N THR A 74 11.04 1.66 17.81
CA THR A 74 10.14 2.00 18.93
C THR A 74 9.57 3.40 18.82
N LYS A 75 10.09 4.22 17.93
CA LYS A 75 9.66 5.62 17.73
C LYS A 75 9.49 5.90 16.23
N LEU A 76 8.65 6.89 15.93
CA LEU A 76 8.39 7.32 14.56
C LEU A 76 9.68 7.70 13.80
N TYR A 77 10.56 8.45 14.46
CA TYR A 77 11.80 8.87 13.83
C TYR A 77 12.79 7.71 13.58
N ASP A 78 12.76 6.65 14.39
CA ASP A 78 13.59 5.46 14.16
C ASP A 78 13.09 4.66 12.96
N MET A 79 11.80 4.69 12.69
CA MET A 79 11.17 4.00 11.55
C MET A 79 11.56 4.65 10.22
N PHE A 80 11.57 5.97 10.16
CA PHE A 80 11.81 6.73 8.93
C PHE A 80 13.22 7.31 8.82
N HIS A 81 14.11 7.03 9.79
CA HIS A 81 15.48 7.51 9.77
C HIS A 81 16.35 6.63 8.86
N GLY A 82 16.56 7.08 7.63
CA GLY A 82 17.50 6.49 6.70
C GLY A 82 18.85 7.22 6.70
N THR A 83 19.95 6.49 6.82
CA THR A 83 21.31 7.05 6.75
C THR A 83 21.81 7.26 5.32
N THR A 84 21.10 6.73 4.32
CA THR A 84 21.49 6.76 2.91
C THR A 84 20.74 7.86 2.18
N ILE A 85 21.43 8.58 1.27
CA ILE A 85 20.83 9.66 0.45
C ILE A 85 19.67 9.19 -0.43
N VAL A 86 19.63 7.91 -0.77
CA VAL A 86 18.54 7.30 -1.56
C VAL A 86 17.19 7.38 -0.82
N TYR A 87 17.21 7.34 0.51
CA TYR A 87 16.00 7.35 1.31
C TYR A 87 15.17 8.64 1.16
N PRO A 88 15.72 9.85 1.39
CA PRO A 88 14.96 11.08 1.15
C PRO A 88 14.56 11.25 -0.32
N ILE A 89 15.39 10.83 -1.28
CA ILE A 89 15.05 10.90 -2.70
C ILE A 89 13.81 10.05 -2.99
N ALA A 90 13.74 8.84 -2.45
CA ALA A 90 12.56 7.97 -2.61
C ALA A 90 11.28 8.63 -2.08
N PHE A 91 11.32 9.34 -0.94
CA PHE A 91 10.17 10.06 -0.40
C PHE A 91 9.74 11.23 -1.29
N TRP A 92 10.68 11.96 -1.88
CA TRP A 92 10.35 13.03 -2.82
C TRP A 92 9.76 12.50 -4.12
N VAL A 93 10.30 11.41 -4.66
CA VAL A 93 9.74 10.75 -5.86
C VAL A 93 8.32 10.25 -5.59
N LEU A 94 8.10 9.60 -4.44
CA LEU A 94 6.78 9.12 -4.03
C LEU A 94 5.80 10.27 -3.88
N ALA A 95 6.23 11.39 -3.26
CA ALA A 95 5.44 12.60 -3.13
C ALA A 95 5.05 13.17 -4.50
N ALA A 96 6.00 13.27 -5.43
CA ALA A 96 5.75 13.77 -6.77
C ALA A 96 4.72 12.91 -7.53
N ILE A 97 4.88 11.57 -7.49
CA ILE A 97 3.95 10.64 -8.15
C ILE A 97 2.55 10.76 -7.53
N THR A 98 2.46 10.81 -6.19
CA THR A 98 1.18 10.92 -5.49
C THR A 98 0.49 12.26 -5.76
N ALA A 99 1.26 13.37 -5.79
CA ALA A 99 0.74 14.69 -6.12
C ALA A 99 0.20 14.76 -7.56
N LEU A 100 0.98 14.24 -8.52
CA LEU A 100 0.55 14.19 -9.93
C LEU A 100 -0.71 13.34 -10.09
N GLY A 101 -0.77 12.18 -9.46
CA GLY A 101 -1.96 11.34 -9.44
C GLY A 101 -3.18 12.07 -8.87
N GLY A 102 -3.01 12.80 -7.76
CA GLY A 102 -4.08 13.60 -7.16
C GLY A 102 -4.57 14.73 -8.08
N ILE A 103 -3.66 15.47 -8.72
CA ILE A 103 -3.98 16.55 -9.66
C ILE A 103 -4.72 15.99 -10.88
N ILE A 104 -4.22 14.91 -11.47
CA ILE A 104 -4.87 14.25 -12.62
C ILE A 104 -6.27 13.79 -12.24
N THR A 105 -6.44 13.20 -11.04
CA THR A 105 -7.75 12.77 -10.54
C THR A 105 -8.71 13.96 -10.45
N ILE A 106 -8.29 15.11 -9.89
CA ILE A 106 -9.12 16.32 -9.81
C ILE A 106 -9.44 16.86 -11.21
N ALA A 107 -8.48 16.85 -12.13
CA ALA A 107 -8.65 17.36 -13.47
C ALA A 107 -9.61 16.52 -14.33
N SER A 108 -9.58 15.19 -14.17
CA SER A 108 -10.41 14.23 -14.93
C SER A 108 -11.89 14.22 -14.50
N VAL A 109 -12.18 14.75 -13.31
CA VAL A 109 -13.51 14.67 -12.67
C VAL A 109 -14.57 15.58 -13.29
N ARG A 110 -14.22 16.52 -14.17
CA ARG A 110 -15.13 17.55 -14.70
C ARG A 110 -16.45 17.01 -15.34
N TYR A 111 -16.52 15.73 -15.64
CA TYR A 111 -17.64 15.11 -16.38
C TYR A 111 -18.28 13.90 -15.66
N ASP A 112 -17.87 13.57 -14.42
CA ASP A 112 -18.34 12.37 -13.74
C ASP A 112 -19.47 12.67 -12.73
N LYS A 113 -20.46 11.76 -12.64
CA LYS A 113 -21.52 11.79 -11.63
C LYS A 113 -21.02 11.68 -10.18
N GLN A 114 -19.79 11.22 -9.99
CA GLN A 114 -19.12 11.09 -8.69
C GLN A 114 -18.07 12.16 -8.43
N ALA A 115 -18.17 13.32 -9.09
CA ALA A 115 -17.22 14.42 -9.03
C ALA A 115 -16.75 14.76 -7.61
N GLY A 116 -17.64 14.82 -6.64
CA GLY A 116 -17.30 15.16 -5.26
C GLY A 116 -16.38 14.13 -4.58
N LEU A 117 -16.59 12.84 -4.83
CA LEU A 117 -15.78 11.77 -4.23
C LEU A 117 -14.38 11.76 -4.81
N TYR A 118 -14.23 11.85 -6.14
CA TYR A 118 -12.92 11.90 -6.79
C TYR A 118 -12.15 13.19 -6.45
N THR A 119 -12.84 14.31 -6.31
CA THR A 119 -12.21 15.56 -5.83
C THR A 119 -11.67 15.38 -4.41
N ALA A 120 -12.43 14.75 -3.51
CA ALA A 120 -11.98 14.47 -2.16
C ALA A 120 -10.75 13.52 -2.15
N ILE A 121 -10.73 12.48 -2.98
CA ILE A 121 -9.57 11.59 -3.16
C ILE A 121 -8.36 12.38 -3.64
N GLY A 122 -8.51 13.24 -4.64
CA GLY A 122 -7.42 14.05 -5.18
C GLY A 122 -6.85 15.03 -4.14
N ILE A 123 -7.71 15.69 -3.34
CA ILE A 123 -7.27 16.56 -2.24
C ILE A 123 -6.47 15.76 -1.21
N MET A 124 -6.97 14.59 -0.80
CA MET A 124 -6.29 13.73 0.15
C MET A 124 -4.96 13.19 -0.39
N ALA A 125 -4.87 12.92 -1.70
CA ALA A 125 -3.63 12.54 -2.35
C ALA A 125 -2.58 13.65 -2.29
N VAL A 126 -2.97 14.91 -2.55
CA VAL A 126 -2.08 16.08 -2.43
C VAL A 126 -1.61 16.27 -0.97
N LEU A 127 -2.51 16.14 0.01
CA LEU A 127 -2.14 16.21 1.43
C LEU A 127 -1.16 15.09 1.82
N THR A 128 -1.38 13.88 1.31
CA THR A 128 -0.48 12.74 1.49
C THR A 128 0.90 13.02 0.88
N ALA A 129 0.93 13.60 -0.32
CA ALA A 129 2.16 13.97 -1.01
C ALA A 129 3.00 14.98 -0.22
N ILE A 130 2.36 15.97 0.39
CA ILE A 130 3.02 16.92 1.29
C ILE A 130 3.52 16.22 2.56
N GLY A 131 2.77 15.25 3.07
CA GLY A 131 3.11 14.49 4.27
C GLY A 131 4.43 13.71 4.14
N PHE A 132 4.69 13.08 3.00
CA PHE A 132 5.89 12.24 2.82
C PHE A 132 7.22 12.96 3.06
N PRO A 133 7.56 14.08 2.39
CA PRO A 133 8.82 14.78 2.63
C PRO A 133 8.87 15.42 4.03
N LEU A 134 7.74 15.87 4.58
CA LEU A 134 7.69 16.39 5.94
C LEU A 134 8.03 15.33 6.98
N ILE A 135 7.49 14.12 6.86
CA ILE A 135 7.81 12.99 7.74
C ILE A 135 9.31 12.67 7.67
N CYS A 136 9.88 12.64 6.46
CA CYS A 136 11.30 12.38 6.27
C CYS A 136 12.18 13.46 6.94
N THR A 137 11.82 14.74 6.79
CA THR A 137 12.55 15.87 7.36
C THR A 137 12.43 15.88 8.89
N CYS A 138 11.23 15.70 9.43
CA CYS A 138 10.99 15.65 10.86
C CYS A 138 11.70 14.46 11.52
N SER A 139 11.73 13.32 10.85
CA SER A 139 12.47 12.14 11.30
C SER A 139 13.97 12.42 11.39
N LYS A 140 14.55 13.13 10.44
CA LYS A 140 15.96 13.54 10.45
C LYS A 140 16.30 14.43 11.66
N HIS A 141 15.41 15.34 12.01
CA HIS A 141 15.58 16.26 13.16
C HIS A 141 15.10 15.68 14.49
N ARG A 142 14.64 14.44 14.54
CA ARG A 142 14.08 13.75 15.72
C ARG A 142 12.92 14.51 16.37
N TYR A 143 12.22 15.30 15.62
CA TYR A 143 11.09 16.10 16.05
C TYR A 143 9.87 15.80 15.18
N ALA A 144 8.77 15.41 15.79
CA ALA A 144 7.50 15.18 15.09
C ALA A 144 6.41 16.07 15.72
N PRO A 145 6.12 17.23 15.14
CA PRO A 145 5.03 18.08 15.60
C PRO A 145 3.68 17.38 15.38
N GLY A 146 2.69 17.70 16.20
CA GLY A 146 1.38 17.04 16.18
C GLY A 146 0.68 17.04 14.81
N PHE A 147 0.90 18.09 13.99
CA PHE A 147 0.32 18.16 12.64
C PHE A 147 0.92 17.10 11.70
N VAL A 148 2.19 16.70 11.86
CA VAL A 148 2.81 15.63 11.08
C VAL A 148 2.17 14.29 11.41
N SER A 149 1.84 14.07 12.69
CA SER A 149 1.08 12.89 13.11
C SER A 149 -0.30 12.85 12.44
N ALA A 150 -0.98 13.99 12.35
CA ALA A 150 -2.25 14.10 11.63
C ALA A 150 -2.09 13.82 10.12
N LEU A 151 -1.02 14.32 9.48
CA LEU A 151 -0.75 14.04 8.07
C LEU A 151 -0.48 12.56 7.78
N MET A 152 0.00 11.79 8.75
CA MET A 152 0.17 10.34 8.57
C MET A 152 -1.17 9.58 8.46
N THR A 153 -2.28 10.19 8.82
CA THR A 153 -3.62 9.59 8.60
C THR A 153 -4.17 9.87 7.21
N ALA A 154 -3.64 10.87 6.49
CA ALA A 154 -4.12 11.23 5.16
C ALA A 154 -4.06 10.06 4.15
N PRO A 155 -2.98 9.24 4.06
CA PRO A 155 -2.96 8.07 3.19
C PRO A 155 -4.05 7.04 3.53
N VAL A 156 -4.38 6.86 4.82
CA VAL A 156 -5.45 5.95 5.24
C VAL A 156 -6.80 6.44 4.71
N LEU A 157 -7.09 7.73 4.89
CA LEU A 157 -8.32 8.34 4.39
C LEU A 157 -8.38 8.33 2.86
N MET A 158 -7.27 8.63 2.17
CA MET A 158 -7.18 8.55 0.72
C MET A 158 -7.54 7.15 0.21
N CYS A 159 -6.90 6.11 0.75
CA CYS A 159 -7.17 4.72 0.35
C CYS A 159 -8.60 4.29 0.70
N SER A 160 -9.16 4.76 1.83
CA SER A 160 -10.53 4.45 2.23
C SER A 160 -11.56 5.08 1.28
N LEU A 161 -11.35 6.34 0.88
CA LEU A 161 -12.20 7.00 -0.11
C LEU A 161 -12.08 6.34 -1.48
N TRP A 162 -10.86 5.93 -1.87
CA TRP A 162 -10.64 5.21 -3.11
C TRP A 162 -11.33 3.85 -3.09
N LEU A 163 -11.29 3.12 -1.97
CA LEU A 163 -12.01 1.86 -1.80
C LEU A 163 -13.51 2.03 -2.02
N ILE A 164 -14.10 3.10 -1.48
CA ILE A 164 -15.53 3.42 -1.68
C ILE A 164 -15.80 3.75 -3.15
N ALA A 165 -14.92 4.53 -3.80
CA ALA A 165 -15.06 4.88 -5.21
C ALA A 165 -14.98 3.64 -6.12
N SER A 166 -13.96 2.81 -5.92
CA SER A 166 -13.76 1.56 -6.67
C SER A 166 -14.94 0.61 -6.49
N TYR A 167 -15.42 0.42 -5.26
CA TYR A 167 -16.61 -0.39 -5.01
C TYR A 167 -17.86 0.14 -5.75
N ARG A 168 -18.12 1.44 -5.68
CA ARG A 168 -19.27 2.06 -6.34
C ARG A 168 -19.19 1.99 -7.87
N GLN A 169 -17.98 2.16 -8.43
CA GLN A 169 -17.76 2.06 -9.87
C GLN A 169 -17.97 0.64 -10.37
N ASN A 170 -17.52 -0.34 -9.62
CA ASN A 170 -17.52 -1.75 -10.02
C ASN A 170 -18.77 -2.52 -9.54
N ALA A 171 -19.66 -1.89 -8.74
CA ALA A 171 -20.85 -2.55 -8.18
C ALA A 171 -21.83 -3.07 -9.24
N THR A 172 -21.79 -2.54 -10.47
CA THR A 172 -22.62 -2.98 -11.60
C THR A 172 -21.97 -4.10 -12.42
N ILE A 173 -20.69 -4.43 -12.17
CA ILE A 173 -19.96 -5.44 -12.92
C ILE A 173 -20.25 -6.81 -12.29
N ALA A 174 -20.82 -7.73 -13.07
CA ALA A 174 -21.19 -9.07 -12.60
C ALA A 174 -19.98 -9.93 -12.19
N SER A 175 -18.79 -9.67 -12.77
CA SER A 175 -17.58 -10.45 -12.47
C SER A 175 -16.75 -9.83 -11.37
N VAL A 176 -16.94 -10.29 -10.13
CA VAL A 176 -16.19 -9.85 -8.94
C VAL A 176 -14.68 -10.08 -9.09
N SER A 177 -14.25 -11.08 -9.83
CA SER A 177 -12.83 -11.44 -9.99
C SER A 177 -12.00 -10.35 -10.67
N ILE A 178 -12.62 -9.44 -11.43
CA ILE A 178 -11.92 -8.34 -12.12
C ILE A 178 -11.38 -7.33 -11.13
N TYR A 179 -12.21 -6.92 -10.18
CA TYR A 179 -11.89 -5.84 -9.22
C TYR A 179 -11.56 -6.32 -7.80
N ALA A 180 -11.72 -7.62 -7.52
CA ALA A 180 -11.44 -8.17 -6.18
C ALA A 180 -10.01 -7.92 -5.73
N ILE A 181 -9.03 -8.00 -6.63
CA ILE A 181 -7.62 -7.75 -6.32
C ILE A 181 -7.40 -6.27 -6.01
N GLU A 182 -8.03 -5.35 -6.76
CA GLU A 182 -7.94 -3.91 -6.48
C GLU A 182 -8.48 -3.60 -5.08
N ILE A 183 -9.66 -4.12 -4.73
CA ILE A 183 -10.25 -3.97 -3.40
C ILE A 183 -9.31 -4.53 -2.32
N LEU A 184 -8.78 -5.74 -2.52
CA LEU A 184 -7.89 -6.37 -1.57
C LEU A 184 -6.58 -5.59 -1.41
N THR A 185 -6.03 -5.05 -2.50
CA THR A 185 -4.86 -4.17 -2.49
C THR A 185 -5.12 -2.91 -1.66
N LEU A 186 -6.26 -2.26 -1.88
CA LEU A 186 -6.65 -1.07 -1.11
C LEU A 186 -6.83 -1.39 0.38
N CYS A 187 -7.46 -2.51 0.71
CA CYS A 187 -7.58 -2.98 2.10
C CYS A 187 -6.19 -3.22 2.74
N ALA A 188 -5.27 -3.85 1.99
CA ALA A 188 -3.91 -4.07 2.46
C ALA A 188 -3.14 -2.74 2.66
N CYS A 189 -3.29 -1.78 1.75
CA CYS A 189 -2.71 -0.44 1.88
C CYS A 189 -3.29 0.31 3.08
N ILE A 190 -4.61 0.26 3.29
CA ILE A 190 -5.27 0.86 4.46
C ILE A 190 -4.67 0.28 5.75
N ALA A 191 -4.55 -1.05 5.84
CA ALA A 191 -3.96 -1.72 7.00
C ALA A 191 -2.49 -1.31 7.21
N ALA A 192 -1.68 -1.27 6.14
CA ALA A 192 -0.28 -0.86 6.19
C ALA A 192 -0.13 0.57 6.70
N PHE A 193 -0.85 1.53 6.13
CA PHE A 193 -0.82 2.93 6.55
C PHE A 193 -1.39 3.12 7.95
N PHE A 194 -2.45 2.40 8.33
CA PHE A 194 -3.02 2.44 9.67
C PHE A 194 -2.02 2.00 10.74
N TYR A 195 -1.35 0.85 10.57
CA TYR A 195 -0.33 0.39 11.51
C TYR A 195 0.91 1.29 11.51
N THR A 196 1.26 1.87 10.36
CA THR A 196 2.37 2.82 10.26
C THR A 196 2.04 4.14 10.97
N SER A 197 0.83 4.68 10.81
CA SER A 197 0.40 5.89 11.50
C SER A 197 0.31 5.69 13.03
N GLY A 198 0.09 4.46 13.48
CA GLY A 198 0.09 4.11 14.90
C GLY A 198 1.38 4.52 15.65
N TYR A 199 2.53 4.54 14.95
CA TYR A 199 3.79 5.03 15.52
C TYR A 199 3.75 6.51 15.87
N ALA A 200 3.01 7.32 15.11
CA ALA A 200 2.85 8.75 15.38
C ALA A 200 1.99 9.02 16.63
N TYR A 201 1.11 8.08 16.96
CA TYR A 201 0.20 8.17 18.10
C TYR A 201 0.67 7.33 19.32
N GLY A 202 1.89 6.80 19.30
CA GLY A 202 2.44 6.00 20.40
C GLY A 202 1.83 4.60 20.53
N ARG A 203 0.99 4.17 19.60
CA ARG A 203 0.42 2.80 19.55
C ARG A 203 1.25 1.91 18.63
N ILE A 204 2.34 1.41 19.17
CA ILE A 204 3.36 0.69 18.40
C ILE A 204 3.00 -0.79 18.32
N MET A 205 2.78 -1.27 17.10
CA MET A 205 2.57 -2.70 16.79
C MET A 205 3.53 -3.14 15.69
N PRO A 206 4.82 -3.33 15.98
CA PRO A 206 5.87 -3.46 14.95
C PRO A 206 5.69 -4.69 14.06
N VAL A 207 5.33 -5.83 14.63
CA VAL A 207 5.10 -7.07 13.85
C VAL A 207 3.98 -6.86 12.83
N LYS A 208 2.85 -6.33 13.28
CA LYS A 208 1.68 -6.09 12.41
C LYS A 208 1.98 -5.04 11.33
N SER A 209 2.71 -3.98 11.68
CA SER A 209 3.12 -2.94 10.73
C SER A 209 3.99 -3.51 9.61
N ILE A 210 5.02 -4.29 9.95
CA ILE A 210 5.92 -4.87 8.96
C ILE A 210 5.17 -5.86 8.06
N ILE A 211 4.37 -6.75 8.64
CA ILE A 211 3.59 -7.74 7.86
C ILE A 211 2.61 -7.03 6.93
N ALA A 212 1.85 -6.04 7.43
CA ALA A 212 0.89 -5.31 6.63
C ALA A 212 1.57 -4.54 5.47
N THR A 213 2.75 -3.93 5.73
CA THR A 213 3.51 -3.23 4.70
C THR A 213 4.07 -4.19 3.64
N MET A 214 4.61 -5.34 4.05
CA MET A 214 5.06 -6.38 3.12
C MET A 214 3.90 -6.90 2.27
N PHE A 215 2.74 -7.14 2.89
CA PHE A 215 1.57 -7.63 2.19
C PHE A 215 1.01 -6.59 1.22
N ALA A 216 0.95 -5.31 1.62
CA ALA A 216 0.55 -4.23 0.72
C ALA A 216 1.53 -4.04 -0.46
N ALA A 217 2.82 -4.23 -0.24
CA ALA A 217 3.82 -4.16 -1.30
C ALA A 217 3.82 -5.38 -2.23
N PHE A 218 3.31 -6.51 -1.76
CA PHE A 218 3.09 -7.73 -2.56
C PHE A 218 1.87 -7.59 -3.47
N MET A 219 0.75 -7.03 -2.95
CA MET A 219 -0.51 -6.87 -3.66
C MET A 219 -0.44 -5.83 -4.77
#